data_8f27081b17d2666d6298ed6b610834f6
#
_entry.id   8f27081b17d2666d6298ed6b610834f6
#
_cell.length_a   1.000
_cell.length_b   1.000
_cell.length_c   1.000
_cell.angle_alpha   90.00
_cell.angle_beta   90.00
_cell.angle_gamma   90.00
#
_symmetry.space_group_name_H-M   'P 1'
#
loop_
_entity.id
_entity.type
_entity.pdbx_description
1 polymer ?
#
loop_
_entity_poly.entity_id
_entity_poly.type
_entity_poly.pdbx_seq_one_letter_code
_entity_poly.pdbx_strand_id
1 'polypeptide(L)'
;MAWAVFVVEMILRFFPSPLESPGCQKQFAQNYIKSGSTDIHIEDNNATLLVVLVWVMFNGVFGALHMAGILDDGIMILLCVAYSVCDMICILFFCPFQSWFMKNKCCSTCRIYNWDYAMMFTPLFFVQKTYTWSLLALSMALLVRWELTFFRHPERFSERTNDYLRCQNCTEKLCTHKKQLFSLWKHIEEYTAARIKFLKK
;
A
#
# COMPACT_ATOMS: atom_id res chain seq x y z
N MET A 1 -8.44 18.25 -12.75
CA MET A 1 -7.00 18.34 -12.49
C MET A 1 -6.48 17.11 -11.74
N ALA A 2 -7.02 16.70 -10.60
CA ALA A 2 -6.63 15.51 -9.84
C ALA A 2 -6.65 14.20 -10.66
N TRP A 3 -7.67 13.99 -11.49
CA TRP A 3 -7.74 12.83 -12.40
C TRP A 3 -6.48 12.67 -13.28
N ALA A 4 -6.02 13.77 -13.88
CA ALA A 4 -4.84 13.73 -14.75
C ALA A 4 -3.56 13.37 -13.98
N VAL A 5 -3.42 13.82 -12.74
CA VAL A 5 -2.28 13.49 -11.87
C VAL A 5 -2.25 12.00 -11.61
N PHE A 6 -3.37 11.41 -11.16
CA PHE A 6 -3.44 9.96 -10.90
C PHE A 6 -3.23 9.11 -12.15
N VAL A 7 -3.75 9.56 -13.30
CA VAL A 7 -3.51 8.85 -14.57
C VAL A 7 -2.02 8.86 -14.93
N VAL A 8 -1.35 10.00 -14.83
CA VAL A 8 0.09 10.12 -15.11
C VAL A 8 0.90 9.25 -14.14
N GLU A 9 0.61 9.31 -12.84
CA GLU A 9 1.29 8.48 -11.84
C GLU A 9 1.11 6.98 -12.11
N MET A 10 -0.11 6.52 -12.39
CA MET A 10 -0.36 5.12 -12.72
C MET A 10 0.36 4.69 -14.01
N ILE A 11 0.38 5.54 -15.05
CA ILE A 11 1.11 5.25 -16.29
C ILE A 11 2.61 5.14 -16.03
N LEU A 12 3.19 6.04 -15.24
CA LEU A 12 4.60 5.98 -14.87
C LEU A 12 4.96 4.66 -14.17
N ARG A 13 4.04 4.10 -13.36
CA ARG A 13 4.26 2.79 -12.69
C ARG A 13 4.28 1.58 -13.63
N PHE A 14 3.94 1.74 -14.89
CA PHE A 14 4.16 0.70 -15.89
C PHE A 14 5.62 0.63 -16.34
N PHE A 15 6.42 1.66 -16.12
CA PHE A 15 7.79 1.76 -16.59
C PHE A 15 8.75 2.03 -15.44
N PRO A 16 10.00 1.53 -15.51
CA PRO A 16 11.01 1.92 -14.55
C PRO A 16 11.32 3.40 -14.69
N SER A 17 11.09 4.18 -13.63
CA SER A 17 11.29 5.63 -13.62
C SER A 17 11.87 6.07 -12.27
N PRO A 18 12.83 7.02 -12.26
CA PRO A 18 13.36 7.57 -11.00
C PRO A 18 12.33 8.44 -10.25
N LEU A 19 11.22 8.81 -10.91
CA LEU A 19 10.13 9.61 -10.32
C LEU A 19 9.13 8.77 -9.53
N GLU A 20 9.22 7.45 -9.64
CA GLU A 20 8.28 6.50 -9.05
C GLU A 20 8.60 6.18 -7.59
N SER A 21 7.58 5.60 -6.93
CA SER A 21 7.73 5.07 -5.57
C SER A 21 8.89 4.08 -5.49
N PRO A 22 9.86 4.31 -4.61
CA PRO A 22 11.07 3.51 -4.51
C PRO A 22 10.84 2.01 -4.33
N GLY A 23 9.76 1.61 -3.65
CA GLY A 23 9.43 0.20 -3.43
C GLY A 23 9.12 -0.55 -4.73
N CYS A 24 8.30 0.07 -5.60
CA CYS A 24 7.93 -0.46 -6.90
C CYS A 24 9.17 -0.60 -7.83
N GLN A 25 10.08 0.38 -7.79
CA GLN A 25 11.30 0.38 -8.61
C GLN A 25 12.22 -0.82 -8.37
N LYS A 26 12.29 -1.31 -7.13
CA LYS A 26 13.15 -2.43 -6.75
C LYS A 26 12.72 -3.77 -7.36
N GLN A 27 11.48 -3.86 -7.82
CA GLN A 27 10.87 -5.08 -8.35
C GLN A 27 10.94 -5.16 -9.87
N PHE A 28 11.36 -4.08 -10.58
CA PHE A 28 11.59 -4.11 -12.01
C PHE A 28 12.79 -4.99 -12.39
N ALA A 29 12.71 -5.61 -13.57
CA ALA A 29 13.78 -6.47 -14.10
C ALA A 29 15.14 -5.77 -14.20
N GLN A 30 15.12 -4.48 -14.57
CA GLN A 30 16.32 -3.68 -14.77
C GLN A 30 17.06 -3.37 -13.46
N ASN A 31 16.32 -3.33 -12.35
CA ASN A 31 16.85 -3.00 -11.03
C ASN A 31 17.07 -4.25 -10.16
N TYR A 32 16.75 -5.44 -10.69
CA TYR A 32 16.93 -6.70 -9.99
C TYR A 32 18.42 -7.04 -9.85
N ILE A 33 18.88 -7.15 -8.61
CA ILE A 33 20.24 -7.57 -8.27
C ILE A 33 20.15 -8.96 -7.66
N LYS A 34 20.63 -9.97 -8.41
CA LYS A 34 20.62 -11.36 -7.96
C LYS A 34 21.51 -11.52 -6.72
N SER A 35 20.92 -11.97 -5.62
CA SER A 35 21.70 -12.42 -4.46
C SER A 35 22.23 -13.85 -4.72
N GLY A 36 23.24 -14.27 -4.00
CA GLY A 36 23.78 -15.64 -4.14
C GLY A 36 22.83 -16.74 -3.66
N SER A 37 21.68 -16.41 -3.09
CA SER A 37 20.68 -17.35 -2.58
C SER A 37 19.65 -17.72 -3.67
N THR A 38 19.28 -18.98 -3.72
CA THR A 38 18.20 -19.51 -4.58
C THR A 38 16.90 -19.72 -3.78
N ASP A 39 16.92 -19.51 -2.48
CA ASP A 39 15.78 -19.71 -1.59
C ASP A 39 14.79 -18.53 -1.71
N ILE A 40 13.65 -18.78 -2.36
CA ILE A 40 12.61 -17.79 -2.56
C ILE A 40 11.67 -17.84 -1.35
N HIS A 41 11.70 -16.79 -0.52
CA HIS A 41 10.73 -16.61 0.54
C HIS A 41 9.57 -15.74 0.03
N ILE A 42 8.40 -16.35 -0.09
CA ILE A 42 7.16 -15.68 -0.52
C ILE A 42 6.20 -15.62 0.67
N GLU A 43 5.49 -14.52 0.78
CA GLU A 43 4.44 -14.34 1.77
C GLU A 43 3.30 -15.36 1.57
N ASP A 44 2.62 -15.71 2.68
CA ASP A 44 1.52 -16.67 2.67
C ASP A 44 0.33 -16.14 1.83
N ASN A 45 -0.10 -16.93 0.87
CA ASN A 45 -1.27 -16.64 0.05
C ASN A 45 -2.56 -16.47 0.88
N ASN A 46 -2.68 -17.17 2.01
CA ASN A 46 -3.84 -17.06 2.90
C ASN A 46 -3.92 -15.67 3.54
N ALA A 47 -2.78 -15.10 3.94
CA ALA A 47 -2.72 -13.74 4.48
C ALA A 47 -3.14 -12.72 3.42
N THR A 48 -2.67 -12.88 2.18
CA THR A 48 -3.05 -12.03 1.05
C THR A 48 -4.55 -12.13 0.76
N LEU A 49 -5.11 -13.35 0.72
CA LEU A 49 -6.54 -13.56 0.51
C LEU A 49 -7.37 -12.93 1.62
N LEU A 50 -6.93 -13.03 2.87
CA LEU A 50 -7.60 -12.40 4.00
C LEU A 50 -7.66 -10.87 3.84
N VAL A 51 -6.58 -10.22 3.40
CA VAL A 51 -6.57 -8.78 3.11
C VAL A 51 -7.60 -8.44 2.03
N VAL A 52 -7.66 -9.21 0.93
CA VAL A 52 -8.66 -9.01 -0.14
C VAL A 52 -10.07 -9.11 0.41
N LEU A 53 -10.37 -10.15 1.19
CA LEU A 53 -11.71 -10.38 1.75
C LEU A 53 -12.12 -9.23 2.68
N VAL A 54 -11.25 -8.84 3.61
CA VAL A 54 -11.51 -7.71 4.52
C VAL A 54 -11.74 -6.43 3.74
N TRP A 55 -10.92 -6.16 2.70
CA TRP A 55 -11.04 -4.97 1.88
C TRP A 55 -12.33 -4.94 1.07
N VAL A 56 -12.66 -6.04 0.42
CA VAL A 56 -13.91 -6.17 -0.37
C VAL A 56 -15.13 -6.05 0.51
N MET A 57 -15.15 -6.69 1.67
CA MET A 57 -16.25 -6.57 2.64
C MET A 57 -16.42 -5.13 3.12
N PHE A 58 -15.33 -4.47 3.48
CA PHE A 58 -15.37 -3.08 3.95
C PHE A 58 -15.92 -2.13 2.89
N ASN A 59 -15.43 -2.22 1.64
CA ASN A 59 -15.94 -1.41 0.54
C ASN A 59 -17.34 -1.82 0.11
N GLY A 60 -17.71 -3.09 0.25
CA GLY A 60 -19.06 -3.58 -0.01
C GLY A 60 -20.11 -2.93 0.89
N VAL A 61 -19.77 -2.66 2.16
CA VAL A 61 -20.65 -1.90 3.06
C VAL A 61 -20.88 -0.48 2.53
N PHE A 62 -19.83 0.23 2.15
CA PHE A 62 -19.99 1.58 1.56
C PHE A 62 -20.78 1.55 0.25
N GLY A 63 -20.51 0.55 -0.59
CA GLY A 63 -21.28 0.35 -1.82
C GLY A 63 -22.76 0.10 -1.57
N ALA A 64 -23.09 -0.74 -0.58
CA ALA A 64 -24.48 -1.00 -0.20
C ALA A 64 -25.18 0.27 0.33
N LEU A 65 -24.50 1.06 1.15
CA LEU A 65 -25.01 2.35 1.64
C LEU A 65 -25.21 3.36 0.51
N HIS A 66 -24.31 3.37 -0.48
CA HIS A 66 -24.44 4.21 -1.66
C HIS A 66 -25.65 3.78 -2.52
N MET A 67 -25.82 2.48 -2.77
CA MET A 67 -26.98 1.95 -3.51
C MET A 67 -28.30 2.17 -2.77
N ALA A 68 -28.29 2.21 -1.44
CA ALA A 68 -29.46 2.57 -0.63
C ALA A 68 -29.77 4.08 -0.63
N GLY A 69 -28.96 4.90 -1.31
CA GLY A 69 -29.14 6.36 -1.39
C GLY A 69 -28.75 7.13 -0.11
N ILE A 70 -28.05 6.47 0.84
CA ILE A 70 -27.57 7.09 2.09
C ILE A 70 -26.28 7.88 1.80
N LEU A 71 -25.41 7.35 0.95
CA LEU A 71 -24.16 8.01 0.54
C LEU A 71 -24.30 8.51 -0.90
N ASP A 72 -23.82 9.71 -1.16
CA ASP A 72 -23.77 10.28 -2.50
C ASP A 72 -22.42 10.01 -3.21
N ASP A 73 -22.36 10.33 -4.52
CA ASP A 73 -21.13 10.21 -5.31
C ASP A 73 -19.96 11.02 -4.72
N GLY A 74 -20.25 12.17 -4.12
CA GLY A 74 -19.23 13.03 -3.51
C GLY A 74 -18.55 12.35 -2.32
N ILE A 75 -19.33 11.67 -1.48
CA ILE A 75 -18.79 10.91 -0.33
C ILE A 75 -17.94 9.74 -0.82
N MET A 76 -18.34 9.02 -1.88
CA MET A 76 -17.55 7.93 -2.46
C MET A 76 -16.22 8.42 -3.02
N ILE A 77 -16.20 9.60 -3.67
CA ILE A 77 -14.96 10.23 -4.14
C ILE A 77 -14.09 10.69 -2.95
N LEU A 78 -14.71 11.28 -1.91
CA LEU A 78 -14.00 11.67 -0.70
C LEU A 78 -13.37 10.47 0.01
N LEU A 79 -14.04 9.32 -0.01
CA LEU A 79 -13.50 8.06 0.53
C LEU A 79 -12.21 7.64 -0.21
N CYS A 80 -12.15 7.80 -1.54
CA CYS A 80 -10.91 7.55 -2.29
C CYS A 80 -9.78 8.48 -1.87
N VAL A 81 -10.07 9.78 -1.63
CA VAL A 81 -9.09 10.73 -1.12
C VAL A 81 -8.64 10.35 0.29
N ALA A 82 -9.55 9.91 1.14
CA ALA A 82 -9.22 9.40 2.47
C ALA A 82 -8.30 8.16 2.40
N TYR A 83 -8.55 7.25 1.47
CA TYR A 83 -7.66 6.10 1.24
C TYR A 83 -6.28 6.50 0.75
N SER A 84 -6.18 7.52 -0.12
CA SER A 84 -4.89 8.09 -0.53
C SER A 84 -4.09 8.61 0.66
N VAL A 85 -4.74 9.33 1.56
CA VAL A 85 -4.10 9.80 2.81
C VAL A 85 -3.71 8.64 3.71
N CYS A 86 -4.58 7.63 3.85
CA CYS A 86 -4.28 6.41 4.62
C CYS A 86 -3.09 5.65 4.04
N ASP A 87 -2.96 5.57 2.71
CA ASP A 87 -1.81 4.95 2.07
C ASP A 87 -0.51 5.68 2.39
N MET A 88 -0.51 7.01 2.32
CA MET A 88 0.63 7.82 2.76
C MET A 88 0.98 7.59 4.23
N ILE A 89 -0.03 7.48 5.10
CA ILE A 89 0.16 7.14 6.52
C ILE A 89 0.76 5.73 6.66
N CYS A 90 0.28 4.78 5.87
CA CYS A 90 0.80 3.40 5.86
C CYS A 90 2.29 3.35 5.48
N ILE A 91 2.70 4.13 4.48
CA ILE A 91 4.08 4.19 4.03
C ILE A 91 4.98 4.88 5.07
N LEU A 92 4.54 6.01 5.63
CA LEU A 92 5.36 6.85 6.50
C LEU A 92 5.38 6.40 7.97
N PHE A 93 4.26 5.89 8.48
CA PHE A 93 4.08 5.62 9.91
C PHE A 93 3.84 4.14 10.19
N PHE A 94 2.66 3.65 9.87
CA PHE A 94 2.23 2.32 10.26
C PHE A 94 1.21 1.78 9.26
N CYS A 95 1.49 0.59 8.73
CA CYS A 95 0.56 -0.13 7.87
C CYS A 95 -0.07 -1.31 8.65
N PRO A 96 -1.38 -1.29 8.92
CA PRO A 96 -2.05 -2.39 9.61
C PRO A 96 -2.02 -3.68 8.79
N PHE A 97 -2.16 -3.61 7.48
CA PHE A 97 -2.10 -4.78 6.60
C PHE A 97 -0.73 -5.45 6.66
N GLN A 98 0.34 -4.67 6.59
CA GLN A 98 1.70 -5.17 6.70
C GLN A 98 1.98 -5.79 8.06
N SER A 99 1.55 -5.14 9.14
CA SER A 99 1.93 -5.51 10.51
C SER A 99 1.08 -6.65 11.07
N TRP A 100 -0.25 -6.61 10.85
CA TRP A 100 -1.18 -7.55 11.46
C TRP A 100 -1.45 -8.77 10.58
N PHE A 101 -1.64 -8.56 9.27
CA PHE A 101 -2.02 -9.63 8.36
C PHE A 101 -0.80 -10.28 7.70
N MET A 102 0.07 -9.48 7.07
CA MET A 102 1.20 -10.00 6.31
C MET A 102 2.44 -10.29 7.17
N LYS A 103 2.52 -9.72 8.40
CA LYS A 103 3.65 -9.84 9.32
C LYS A 103 5.02 -9.57 8.67
N ASN A 104 5.03 -8.68 7.70
CA ASN A 104 6.21 -8.34 6.92
C ASN A 104 7.00 -7.20 7.57
N LYS A 105 8.33 -7.27 7.49
CA LYS A 105 9.22 -6.28 8.09
C LYS A 105 9.29 -4.97 7.30
N CYS A 106 9.15 -5.03 5.99
CA CYS A 106 9.34 -3.89 5.10
C CYS A 106 8.17 -3.73 4.13
N CYS A 107 7.69 -2.48 3.93
CA CYS A 107 6.62 -2.21 2.98
C CYS A 107 7.01 -2.57 1.54
N SER A 108 8.27 -2.29 1.14
CA SER A 108 8.73 -2.53 -0.23
C SER A 108 8.86 -4.01 -0.60
N THR A 109 8.86 -4.93 0.38
CA THR A 109 8.84 -6.38 0.16
C THR A 109 7.44 -6.98 0.28
N CYS A 110 6.45 -6.17 0.68
CA CYS A 110 5.09 -6.62 0.84
C CYS A 110 4.40 -6.75 -0.52
N ARG A 111 3.77 -7.89 -0.78
CA ARG A 111 3.05 -8.16 -2.03
C ARG A 111 1.98 -7.14 -2.33
N ILE A 112 1.22 -6.76 -1.32
CA ILE A 112 0.11 -5.79 -1.46
C ILE A 112 0.57 -4.34 -1.66
N TYR A 113 1.88 -4.07 -1.60
CA TYR A 113 2.41 -2.73 -1.79
C TYR A 113 2.03 -2.11 -3.15
N ASN A 114 1.97 -2.94 -4.19
CA ASN A 114 1.60 -2.50 -5.54
C ASN A 114 0.08 -2.52 -5.80
N TRP A 115 -0.74 -2.77 -4.78
CA TRP A 115 -2.20 -2.78 -4.88
C TRP A 115 -2.82 -1.44 -4.48
N ASP A 116 -2.01 -0.49 -4.06
CA ASP A 116 -2.40 0.80 -3.51
C ASP A 116 -3.45 1.52 -4.37
N TYR A 117 -3.22 1.68 -5.68
CA TYR A 117 -4.20 2.33 -6.57
C TYR A 117 -5.48 1.52 -6.74
N ALA A 118 -5.40 0.20 -6.86
CA ALA A 118 -6.59 -0.64 -6.98
C ALA A 118 -7.43 -0.58 -5.70
N MET A 119 -6.77 -0.59 -4.53
CA MET A 119 -7.43 -0.41 -3.25
C MET A 119 -8.01 1.00 -3.12
N MET A 120 -7.26 2.04 -3.46
CA MET A 120 -7.68 3.43 -3.40
C MET A 120 -8.95 3.69 -4.21
N PHE A 121 -9.00 3.16 -5.43
CA PHE A 121 -10.11 3.43 -6.36
C PHE A 121 -11.26 2.41 -6.31
N THR A 122 -11.22 1.44 -5.40
CA THR A 122 -12.32 0.47 -5.20
C THR A 122 -13.70 1.13 -5.02
N PRO A 123 -13.86 2.23 -4.24
CA PRO A 123 -15.17 2.89 -4.08
C PRO A 123 -15.73 3.43 -5.39
N LEU A 124 -14.89 3.77 -6.37
CA LEU A 124 -15.32 4.30 -7.66
C LEU A 124 -16.08 3.26 -8.51
N PHE A 125 -16.03 1.98 -8.14
CA PHE A 125 -16.83 0.93 -8.78
C PHE A 125 -18.32 1.25 -8.72
N PHE A 126 -18.78 1.90 -7.67
CA PHE A 126 -20.18 2.25 -7.46
C PHE A 126 -20.57 3.59 -8.10
N VAL A 127 -19.61 4.42 -8.51
CA VAL A 127 -19.84 5.74 -9.11
C VAL A 127 -19.81 5.64 -10.63
N GLN A 128 -20.99 5.75 -11.27
CA GLN A 128 -21.16 5.54 -12.70
C GLN A 128 -20.83 6.78 -13.54
N LYS A 129 -19.54 7.17 -13.57
CA LYS A 129 -19.05 8.28 -14.40
C LYS A 129 -17.84 7.84 -15.22
N THR A 130 -17.72 8.35 -16.44
CA THR A 130 -16.64 7.94 -17.37
C THR A 130 -15.24 8.14 -16.77
N TYR A 131 -14.99 9.26 -16.08
CA TYR A 131 -13.68 9.54 -15.48
C TYR A 131 -13.37 8.60 -14.29
N THR A 132 -14.36 8.17 -13.51
CA THR A 132 -14.18 7.23 -12.41
C THR A 132 -13.83 5.84 -12.91
N TRP A 133 -14.56 5.39 -13.93
CA TRP A 133 -14.31 4.09 -14.56
C TRP A 133 -12.97 4.02 -15.27
N SER A 134 -12.47 5.14 -15.85
CA SER A 134 -11.14 5.19 -16.44
C SER A 134 -10.03 5.01 -15.41
N LEU A 135 -10.14 5.62 -14.22
CA LEU A 135 -9.20 5.43 -13.12
C LEU A 135 -9.24 3.99 -12.60
N LEU A 136 -10.44 3.45 -12.40
CA LEU A 136 -10.61 2.08 -11.95
C LEU A 136 -10.01 1.07 -12.95
N ALA A 137 -10.30 1.22 -14.24
CA ALA A 137 -9.77 0.35 -15.28
C ALA A 137 -8.23 0.38 -15.33
N LEU A 138 -7.64 1.56 -15.24
CA LEU A 138 -6.18 1.72 -15.25
C LEU A 138 -5.54 1.13 -13.98
N SER A 139 -6.13 1.34 -12.81
CA SER A 139 -5.64 0.77 -11.56
C SER A 139 -5.73 -0.75 -11.54
N MET A 140 -6.80 -1.32 -12.09
CA MET A 140 -6.95 -2.77 -12.25
C MET A 140 -5.95 -3.35 -13.26
N ALA A 141 -5.68 -2.66 -14.36
CA ALA A 141 -4.63 -3.06 -15.31
C ALA A 141 -3.25 -3.07 -14.65
N LEU A 142 -2.96 -2.08 -13.81
CA LEU A 142 -1.72 -2.01 -13.04
C LEU A 142 -1.62 -3.17 -12.02
N LEU A 143 -2.70 -3.44 -11.29
CA LEU A 143 -2.78 -4.59 -10.36
C LEU A 143 -2.50 -5.90 -11.08
N VAL A 144 -3.21 -6.16 -12.18
CA VAL A 144 -3.04 -7.40 -12.97
C VAL A 144 -1.59 -7.53 -13.46
N ARG A 145 -0.99 -6.45 -13.95
CA ARG A 145 0.41 -6.46 -14.37
C ARG A 145 1.35 -6.88 -13.25
N TRP A 146 1.20 -6.29 -12.05
CA TRP A 146 2.07 -6.58 -10.91
C TRP A 146 1.86 -8.00 -10.38
N GLU A 147 0.62 -8.48 -10.33
CA GLU A 147 0.32 -9.87 -9.97
C GLU A 147 0.90 -10.86 -10.99
N LEU A 148 0.76 -10.61 -12.29
CA LEU A 148 1.39 -11.43 -13.32
C LEU A 148 2.92 -11.42 -13.21
N THR A 149 3.51 -10.27 -12.89
CA THR A 149 4.96 -10.17 -12.64
C THR A 149 5.37 -10.96 -11.41
N PHE A 150 4.61 -10.91 -10.34
CA PHE A 150 4.84 -11.69 -9.12
C PHE A 150 4.79 -13.20 -9.39
N PHE A 151 3.79 -13.68 -10.14
CA PHE A 151 3.66 -15.09 -10.48
C PHE A 151 4.76 -15.59 -11.44
N ARG A 152 5.19 -14.75 -12.37
CA ARG A 152 6.24 -15.12 -13.35
C ARG A 152 7.65 -15.00 -12.80
N HIS A 153 7.87 -14.05 -11.90
CA HIS A 153 9.19 -13.66 -11.40
C HIS A 153 9.18 -13.45 -9.88
N PRO A 154 8.81 -14.47 -9.08
CA PRO A 154 8.74 -14.35 -7.63
C PRO A 154 10.09 -14.01 -7.00
N GLU A 155 11.21 -14.34 -7.68
CA GLU A 155 12.56 -14.03 -7.25
C GLU A 155 12.82 -12.52 -7.09
N ARG A 156 12.07 -11.66 -7.79
CA ARG A 156 12.23 -10.20 -7.69
C ARG A 156 11.58 -9.60 -6.44
N PHE A 157 10.66 -10.33 -5.82
CA PHE A 157 9.88 -9.87 -4.66
C PHE A 157 10.43 -10.37 -3.33
N SER A 158 11.36 -11.30 -3.33
CA SER A 158 11.97 -11.86 -2.13
C SER A 158 13.28 -11.14 -1.78
N GLU A 159 13.43 -10.69 -0.52
CA GLU A 159 14.67 -10.08 -0.02
C GLU A 159 15.86 -11.07 0.04
N ARG A 160 15.58 -12.39 -0.04
CA ARG A 160 16.63 -13.43 -0.07
C ARG A 160 17.27 -13.55 -1.44
N THR A 161 16.52 -13.34 -2.50
CA THR A 161 16.96 -13.48 -3.89
C THR A 161 17.26 -12.16 -4.59
N ASN A 162 16.67 -11.06 -4.12
CA ASN A 162 16.88 -9.71 -4.65
C ASN A 162 17.67 -8.86 -3.63
N ASP A 163 18.93 -8.64 -3.92
CA ASP A 163 19.85 -7.89 -3.04
C ASP A 163 19.43 -6.41 -2.87
N TYR A 164 18.73 -5.84 -3.88
CA TYR A 164 18.23 -4.48 -3.81
C TYR A 164 17.11 -4.30 -2.77
N LEU A 165 16.39 -5.37 -2.41
CA LEU A 165 15.37 -5.34 -1.36
C LEU A 165 15.94 -5.42 0.05
N ARG A 166 17.21 -5.82 0.21
CA ARG A 166 17.82 -5.97 1.54
C ARG A 166 18.00 -4.64 2.26
N CYS A 167 17.72 -4.64 3.55
CA CYS A 167 17.88 -3.44 4.40
C CYS A 167 19.29 -2.85 4.36
N GLN A 168 20.32 -3.66 4.13
CA GLN A 168 21.72 -3.22 4.02
C GLN A 168 21.95 -2.29 2.82
N ASN A 169 21.22 -2.54 1.73
CA ASN A 169 21.31 -1.78 0.48
C ASN A 169 20.17 -0.75 0.33
N CYS A 170 19.41 -0.52 1.40
CA CYS A 170 18.26 0.38 1.36
C CYS A 170 18.68 1.84 1.36
N THR A 171 18.33 2.57 0.31
CA THR A 171 18.62 4.00 0.14
C THR A 171 17.53 4.91 0.74
N GLU A 172 16.32 4.37 0.96
CA GLU A 172 15.12 5.16 1.27
C GLU A 172 15.00 5.59 2.73
N LYS A 173 15.65 4.89 3.65
CA LYS A 173 15.66 5.18 5.11
C LYS A 173 14.28 5.39 5.77
N LEU A 174 13.18 5.01 5.11
CA LEU A 174 11.81 5.14 5.63
C LEU A 174 11.63 4.47 7.00
N CYS A 175 12.30 3.33 7.21
CA CYS A 175 12.29 2.63 8.50
C CYS A 175 12.93 3.45 9.63
N THR A 176 13.85 4.35 9.33
CA THR A 176 14.48 5.24 10.32
C THR A 176 13.47 6.27 10.81
N HIS A 177 12.68 6.84 9.91
CA HIS A 177 11.58 7.75 10.25
C HIS A 177 10.50 7.04 11.07
N LYS A 178 10.11 5.84 10.69
CA LYS A 178 9.14 5.02 11.47
C LYS A 178 9.62 4.77 12.90
N LYS A 179 10.90 4.46 13.10
CA LYS A 179 11.48 4.26 14.44
C LYS A 179 11.49 5.54 15.26
N GLN A 180 11.83 6.67 14.66
CA GLN A 180 11.83 7.97 15.34
C GLN A 180 10.43 8.37 15.78
N LEU A 181 9.43 8.21 14.90
CA LEU A 181 8.03 8.52 15.18
C LEU A 181 7.46 7.59 16.26
N PHE A 182 7.80 6.30 16.22
CA PHE A 182 7.38 5.36 17.26
C PHE A 182 7.99 5.69 18.62
N SER A 183 9.24 6.12 18.67
CA SER A 183 9.88 6.55 19.91
C SER A 183 9.27 7.84 20.46
N LEU A 184 8.92 8.80 19.60
CA LEU A 184 8.18 10.00 19.98
C LEU A 184 6.79 9.68 20.52
N TRP A 185 6.05 8.80 19.85
CA TRP A 185 4.73 8.35 20.30
C TRP A 185 4.81 7.72 21.71
N LYS A 186 5.76 6.81 21.92
CA LYS A 186 5.97 6.17 23.22
C LYS A 186 6.29 7.20 24.32
N HIS A 187 7.10 8.19 24.00
CA HIS A 187 7.43 9.27 24.94
C HIS A 187 6.21 10.14 25.28
N ILE A 188 5.37 10.45 24.30
CA ILE A 188 4.11 11.17 24.50
C ILE A 188 3.14 10.35 25.38
N GLU A 189 3.05 9.06 25.14
CA GLU A 189 2.19 8.15 25.93
C GLU A 189 2.65 8.06 27.39
N GLU A 190 3.94 7.92 27.63
CA GLU A 190 4.54 7.93 28.96
C GLU A 190 4.30 9.29 29.67
N TYR A 191 4.46 10.40 28.95
CA TYR A 191 4.21 11.74 29.48
C TYR A 191 2.75 11.98 29.82
N THR A 192 1.82 11.56 28.97
CA THR A 192 0.37 11.67 29.22
C THR A 192 -0.08 10.79 30.38
N ALA A 193 0.45 9.55 30.46
CA ALA A 193 0.17 8.65 31.59
C ALA A 193 0.67 9.21 32.92
N ALA A 194 1.87 9.78 32.95
CA ALA A 194 2.42 10.46 34.12
C ALA A 194 1.57 11.65 34.56
N ARG A 195 1.09 12.46 33.61
CA ARG A 195 0.24 13.63 33.86
C ARG A 195 -1.13 13.26 34.40
N ILE A 196 -1.74 12.20 33.87
CA ILE A 196 -3.01 11.67 34.38
C ILE A 196 -2.86 11.14 35.83
N LYS A 197 -1.73 10.49 36.11
CA LYS A 197 -1.44 9.98 37.47
C LYS A 197 -1.21 11.12 38.47
N PHE A 198 -0.67 12.25 38.02
CA PHE A 198 -0.49 13.44 38.86
C PHE A 198 -1.83 14.16 39.17
N LEU A 199 -2.76 14.19 38.19
CA LEU A 199 -4.07 14.81 38.35
C LEU A 199 -5.06 13.99 39.22
N LYS A 200 -4.78 12.70 39.43
CA LYS A 200 -5.59 11.81 40.27
C LYS A 200 -5.15 11.77 41.76
N LYS A 201 -4.10 12.51 42.09
CA LYS A 201 -3.56 12.61 43.44
C LYS A 201 -3.88 13.97 44.06
#